data_616a62af9159866aeda8f67fad5c8a05
#
_entry.id   616a62af9159866aeda8f67fad5c8a05
#
_cell.length_a   1.000
_cell.length_b   1.000
_cell.length_c   1.000
_cell.angle_alpha   90.00
_cell.angle_beta   90.00
_cell.angle_gamma   90.00
#
_symmetry.space_group_name_H-M   'P 1'
#
loop_
_entity.id
_entity.type
_entity.pdbx_description
1 polymer ?
#
loop_
_entity_poly.entity_id
_entity_poly.type
_entity_poly.pdbx_seq_one_letter_code
_entity_poly.pdbx_strand_id
1 'polypeptide(L)'
;MMANKFAGGEMGRVIRLVVALLLASIGSVQPSMAAGTLKVAVPSNLNTLDPAKTKIGEEYIVNFLVFGGLTEIDRNGKTIPDIAERWTASDDLKTWTFYLRKGVKFHHGREVDAQDVITTVQRIQDKATGSVTRVNFELIDKMEAPDSRTVRFTLKAPYAGLADIFSDRQARIVPRDRLDSLARAPIGSGPFKLKSFTPGDRVELEKFADYYVPGVPVLDQVIIRIMPESAAQAAAVETGEVDLVWNLPLESVDQFKKNPNIVIDSVPTSTWDGIIMNGAHKPFDDSRVRHAVAMAIDKKAMVELALFGYGTPTNTMIPPGHPYYNNDIKIGAPDVSGAKKLLAEAGYPNGFDITIYTPVGRPTRERIGLAVREMLKPVNIRVDIQRVPWDKFINEIEGKQAFYVDGFYSRPTIDSSIYPWYHSNGSWNTTLWNYKNADMDRILESARAARTDADQKSSYLKFQALALEDPPGVIPYVINHMNAVRKNVKGFQSSPMMWLDLRKVSIQ
;
A
#
# COMPACT_ATOMS: atom_id res chain seq x y z
N MET A 1 16.99 1.73 -97.48
CA MET A 1 17.55 0.40 -97.29
C MET A 1 17.59 0.13 -95.78
N MET A 2 16.76 -0.79 -95.35
CA MET A 2 16.83 -1.73 -94.24
C MET A 2 17.63 -1.30 -93.00
N ALA A 3 16.94 -1.10 -91.88
CA ALA A 3 16.63 -2.02 -90.80
C ALA A 3 17.70 -1.99 -89.67
N ASN A 4 17.34 -1.57 -88.47
CA ASN A 4 17.24 -2.50 -87.39
C ASN A 4 16.52 -1.85 -86.17
N LYS A 5 15.28 -2.30 -85.89
CA LYS A 5 14.63 -2.28 -84.60
C LYS A 5 15.08 -3.56 -83.92
N PHE A 6 15.52 -3.50 -82.66
CA PHE A 6 15.22 -4.43 -81.56
C PHE A 6 16.16 -4.20 -80.38
N ALA A 7 15.59 -4.26 -79.21
CA ALA A 7 16.18 -4.45 -77.91
C ALA A 7 16.20 -3.21 -76.96
N GLY A 8 15.04 -2.84 -76.43
CA GLY A 8 14.91 -1.84 -75.36
C GLY A 8 13.82 -2.14 -74.33
N GLY A 9 13.15 -3.32 -74.43
CA GLY A 9 11.92 -3.59 -73.68
C GLY A 9 12.04 -4.42 -72.35
N GLU A 10 13.00 -5.28 -72.22
CA GLU A 10 13.04 -6.23 -71.12
C GLU A 10 13.99 -5.85 -69.97
N MET A 11 15.08 -5.18 -70.25
CA MET A 11 16.04 -4.78 -69.24
C MET A 11 15.51 -3.67 -68.29
N GLY A 12 14.58 -2.83 -68.75
CA GLY A 12 13.93 -1.80 -67.97
C GLY A 12 12.87 -2.32 -66.96
N ARG A 13 12.28 -3.49 -67.30
CA ARG A 13 11.29 -4.14 -66.36
C ARG A 13 11.96 -4.89 -65.24
N VAL A 14 13.08 -5.54 -65.48
CA VAL A 14 13.83 -6.29 -64.41
C VAL A 14 14.48 -5.31 -63.45
N ILE A 15 15.01 -4.18 -63.89
CA ILE A 15 15.60 -3.16 -63.03
C ILE A 15 14.54 -2.48 -62.15
N ARG A 16 13.31 -2.25 -62.62
CA ARG A 16 12.21 -1.70 -61.84
C ARG A 16 11.66 -2.70 -60.80
N LEU A 17 11.67 -4.01 -61.03
CA LEU A 17 11.29 -5.03 -60.08
C LEU A 17 12.33 -5.22 -58.98
N VAL A 18 13.62 -5.15 -59.29
CA VAL A 18 14.70 -5.27 -58.29
C VAL A 18 14.78 -4.06 -57.40
N VAL A 19 14.54 -2.84 -57.93
CA VAL A 19 14.47 -1.62 -57.10
C VAL A 19 13.22 -1.58 -56.23
N ALA A 20 12.07 -2.12 -56.68
CA ALA A 20 10.86 -2.24 -55.85
C ALA A 20 10.99 -3.29 -54.74
N LEU A 21 11.73 -4.38 -54.96
CA LEU A 21 12.02 -5.39 -53.92
C LEU A 21 13.07 -4.93 -52.91
N LEU A 22 14.00 -4.06 -53.28
CA LEU A 22 14.98 -3.45 -52.36
C LEU A 22 14.37 -2.32 -51.50
N LEU A 23 13.30 -1.67 -51.94
CA LEU A 23 12.57 -0.66 -51.15
C LEU A 23 11.53 -1.25 -50.21
N ALA A 24 11.10 -2.51 -50.40
CA ALA A 24 10.18 -3.21 -49.52
C ALA A 24 10.88 -3.84 -48.28
N SER A 25 12.20 -3.83 -48.22
CA SER A 25 12.99 -4.33 -47.10
C SER A 25 13.52 -3.23 -46.17
N ILE A 26 13.10 -1.96 -46.31
CA ILE A 26 13.20 -0.98 -45.25
C ILE A 26 12.11 -1.32 -44.26
N GLY A 27 12.33 -2.40 -43.49
CA GLY A 27 11.58 -2.68 -42.30
C GLY A 27 11.56 -1.40 -41.49
N SER A 28 10.38 -0.99 -41.09
CA SER A 28 10.18 0.08 -40.11
C SER A 28 11.07 -0.24 -38.89
N VAL A 29 12.26 0.36 -38.86
CA VAL A 29 13.03 0.52 -37.66
C VAL A 29 12.15 1.43 -36.82
N GLN A 30 11.24 0.80 -36.02
CA GLN A 30 10.63 1.54 -34.95
C GLN A 30 11.80 2.05 -34.10
N PRO A 31 11.86 3.36 -33.82
CA PRO A 31 12.87 3.85 -32.90
C PRO A 31 12.70 3.03 -31.64
N SER A 32 13.66 2.20 -31.33
CA SER A 32 13.82 1.63 -30.00
C SER A 32 13.91 2.85 -29.09
N MET A 33 12.80 3.18 -28.42
CA MET A 33 12.84 4.17 -27.35
C MET A 33 13.96 3.69 -26.45
N ALA A 34 14.99 4.51 -26.28
CA ALA A 34 16.09 4.19 -25.39
C ALA A 34 15.46 3.93 -24.03
N ALA A 35 15.37 2.66 -23.68
CA ALA A 35 14.86 2.23 -22.41
C ALA A 35 15.89 2.70 -21.40
N GLY A 36 15.52 3.72 -20.61
CA GLY A 36 16.48 4.44 -19.76
C GLY A 36 16.69 3.76 -18.41
N THR A 37 17.62 4.32 -17.66
CA THR A 37 17.81 4.01 -16.23
C THR A 37 17.00 4.99 -15.39
N LEU A 38 16.09 4.49 -14.55
CA LEU A 38 15.39 5.30 -13.55
C LEU A 38 16.17 5.25 -12.23
N LYS A 39 16.46 6.41 -11.66
CA LYS A 39 17.12 6.55 -10.35
C LYS A 39 16.13 7.05 -9.32
N VAL A 40 15.95 6.29 -8.25
CA VAL A 40 14.99 6.55 -7.16
C VAL A 40 15.74 6.82 -5.86
N ALA A 41 15.45 7.92 -5.18
CA ALA A 41 15.91 8.15 -3.82
C ALA A 41 14.91 7.61 -2.79
N VAL A 42 15.42 6.92 -1.78
CA VAL A 42 14.66 6.42 -0.62
C VAL A 42 15.35 6.82 0.69
N PRO A 43 14.59 7.06 1.80
CA PRO A 43 15.17 7.62 3.01
C PRO A 43 15.89 6.60 3.91
N SER A 44 15.59 5.31 3.82
CA SER A 44 16.07 4.33 4.80
C SER A 44 16.83 3.17 4.17
N ASN A 45 17.77 2.61 4.94
CA ASN A 45 18.48 1.41 4.54
C ASN A 45 17.57 0.19 4.49
N LEU A 46 17.85 -0.72 3.56
CA LEU A 46 17.17 -2.00 3.45
C LEU A 46 17.94 -3.05 4.28
N ASN A 47 17.22 -3.66 5.24
CA ASN A 47 17.81 -4.67 6.12
C ASN A 47 17.82 -6.05 5.47
N THR A 48 16.79 -6.33 4.65
CA THR A 48 16.62 -7.60 3.96
C THR A 48 15.88 -7.42 2.65
N LEU A 49 16.14 -8.31 1.69
CA LEU A 49 15.37 -8.43 0.44
C LEU A 49 14.50 -9.70 0.42
N ASP A 50 14.42 -10.45 1.53
CA ASP A 50 13.53 -11.60 1.70
C ASP A 50 12.09 -11.11 1.96
N PRO A 51 11.13 -11.31 1.03
CA PRO A 51 9.80 -10.72 1.14
C PRO A 51 9.07 -11.09 2.43
N ALA A 52 9.20 -12.32 2.92
CA ALA A 52 8.53 -12.75 4.15
C ALA A 52 9.07 -12.06 5.42
N LYS A 53 10.25 -11.44 5.36
CA LYS A 53 10.94 -10.80 6.50
C LYS A 53 10.96 -9.28 6.44
N THR A 54 10.50 -8.68 5.35
CA THR A 54 10.50 -7.23 5.16
C THR A 54 9.53 -6.53 6.13
N LYS A 55 9.85 -5.31 6.57
CA LYS A 55 9.08 -4.57 7.59
C LYS A 55 8.87 -3.09 7.26
N ILE A 56 9.61 -2.54 6.31
CA ILE A 56 9.60 -1.10 5.98
C ILE A 56 9.26 -0.87 4.50
N GLY A 57 8.82 0.35 4.18
CA GLY A 57 8.35 0.71 2.85
C GLY A 57 9.36 0.52 1.74
N GLU A 58 10.63 0.84 2.01
CA GLU A 58 11.74 0.74 1.07
C GLU A 58 12.01 -0.73 0.64
N GLU A 59 11.87 -1.65 1.57
CA GLU A 59 11.98 -3.08 1.30
C GLU A 59 10.80 -3.57 0.45
N TYR A 60 9.59 -3.05 0.70
CA TYR A 60 8.39 -3.40 -0.07
C TYR A 60 8.47 -2.95 -1.53
N ILE A 61 9.16 -1.84 -1.83
CA ILE A 61 9.43 -1.42 -3.21
C ILE A 61 10.19 -2.50 -3.95
N VAL A 62 11.29 -3.00 -3.36
CA VAL A 62 12.11 -4.04 -3.98
C VAL A 62 11.33 -5.33 -4.13
N ASN A 63 10.53 -5.72 -3.12
CA ASN A 63 9.65 -6.90 -3.20
C ASN A 63 8.73 -6.84 -4.42
N PHE A 64 8.11 -5.69 -4.66
CA PHE A 64 7.19 -5.51 -5.79
C PHE A 64 7.91 -5.56 -7.15
N LEU A 65 9.12 -5.02 -7.24
CA LEU A 65 9.90 -4.99 -8.48
C LEU A 65 10.53 -6.34 -8.82
N VAL A 66 10.93 -7.13 -7.81
CA VAL A 66 11.67 -8.38 -7.98
C VAL A 66 10.79 -9.62 -7.99
N PHE A 67 9.65 -9.60 -7.30
CA PHE A 67 8.80 -10.78 -7.14
C PHE A 67 7.39 -10.54 -7.69
N GLY A 68 6.78 -11.57 -8.26
CA GLY A 68 5.34 -11.61 -8.52
C GLY A 68 4.56 -12.06 -7.28
N GLY A 69 3.32 -11.62 -7.15
CA GLY A 69 2.34 -12.15 -6.19
C GLY A 69 1.47 -13.22 -6.82
N LEU A 70 0.73 -13.96 -6.02
CA LEU A 70 -0.32 -14.81 -6.58
C LEU A 70 -1.42 -13.93 -7.19
N THR A 71 -1.75 -12.84 -6.50
CA THR A 71 -2.63 -11.75 -6.93
C THR A 71 -1.95 -10.41 -6.71
N GLU A 72 -2.51 -9.34 -7.26
CA GLU A 72 -2.05 -7.95 -7.13
C GLU A 72 -3.23 -7.03 -6.81
N ILE A 73 -2.97 -5.82 -6.31
CA ILE A 73 -3.98 -4.77 -6.10
C ILE A 73 -3.79 -3.68 -7.14
N ASP A 74 -4.85 -3.32 -7.84
CA ASP A 74 -4.86 -2.18 -8.75
C ASP A 74 -4.91 -0.83 -8.00
N ARG A 75 -4.85 0.28 -8.74
CA ARG A 75 -4.89 1.63 -8.15
C ARG A 75 -6.19 1.98 -7.42
N ASN A 76 -7.26 1.24 -7.69
CA ASN A 76 -8.56 1.46 -7.06
C ASN A 76 -8.76 0.58 -5.81
N GLY A 77 -7.73 -0.18 -5.41
CA GLY A 77 -7.80 -1.09 -4.28
C GLY A 77 -8.48 -2.43 -4.61
N LYS A 78 -8.67 -2.76 -5.90
CA LYS A 78 -9.28 -4.01 -6.34
C LYS A 78 -8.22 -5.08 -6.57
N THR A 79 -8.46 -6.29 -6.06
CA THR A 79 -7.63 -7.47 -6.32
C THR A 79 -7.78 -7.92 -7.77
N ILE A 80 -6.64 -8.07 -8.44
CA ILE A 80 -6.53 -8.48 -9.84
C ILE A 80 -5.60 -9.68 -9.99
N PRO A 81 -5.71 -10.45 -11.10
CA PRO A 81 -4.79 -11.53 -11.42
C PRO A 81 -3.33 -11.06 -11.56
N ASP A 82 -2.40 -11.87 -10.97
CA ASP A 82 -0.96 -11.73 -11.22
C ASP A 82 -0.39 -13.09 -11.67
N ILE A 83 0.38 -13.85 -10.88
CA ILE A 83 0.83 -15.21 -11.22
C ILE A 83 -0.37 -16.15 -11.37
N ALA A 84 -1.40 -16.04 -10.54
CA ALA A 84 -2.68 -16.69 -10.81
C ALA A 84 -3.44 -15.91 -11.90
N GLU A 85 -3.85 -16.59 -12.96
CA GLU A 85 -4.69 -15.99 -14.01
C GLU A 85 -6.16 -15.89 -13.60
N ARG A 86 -6.61 -16.74 -12.69
CA ARG A 86 -7.96 -16.76 -12.11
C ARG A 86 -8.00 -17.60 -10.85
N TRP A 87 -9.09 -17.46 -10.11
CA TRP A 87 -9.41 -18.30 -8.95
C TRP A 87 -10.90 -18.56 -8.83
N THR A 88 -11.26 -19.57 -8.04
CA THR A 88 -12.65 -19.89 -7.69
C THR A 88 -12.74 -20.20 -6.20
N ALA A 89 -13.89 -19.90 -5.61
CA ALA A 89 -14.22 -20.29 -4.25
C ALA A 89 -15.40 -21.25 -4.24
N SER A 90 -15.45 -22.16 -3.26
CA SER A 90 -16.65 -22.95 -2.97
C SER A 90 -17.76 -22.09 -2.39
N ASP A 91 -19.00 -22.57 -2.44
CA ASP A 91 -20.17 -21.85 -1.94
C ASP A 91 -20.09 -21.49 -0.45
N ASP A 92 -19.38 -22.29 0.35
CA ASP A 92 -19.15 -22.05 1.76
C ASP A 92 -17.92 -21.17 2.03
N LEU A 93 -17.24 -20.67 0.99
CA LEU A 93 -16.03 -19.84 1.05
C LEU A 93 -14.85 -20.50 1.82
N LYS A 94 -14.89 -21.82 2.01
CA LYS A 94 -13.82 -22.55 2.71
C LYS A 94 -12.81 -23.21 1.79
N THR A 95 -13.14 -23.43 0.53
CA THR A 95 -12.22 -24.02 -0.43
C THR A 95 -11.96 -23.06 -1.58
N TRP A 96 -10.71 -22.71 -1.78
CA TRP A 96 -10.26 -21.80 -2.82
C TRP A 96 -9.30 -22.50 -3.76
N THR A 97 -9.50 -22.36 -5.07
CA THR A 97 -8.62 -22.92 -6.09
C THR A 97 -8.06 -21.82 -6.96
N PHE A 98 -6.74 -21.70 -7.01
CA PHE A 98 -6.01 -20.75 -7.85
C PHE A 98 -5.38 -21.49 -9.02
N TYR A 99 -5.49 -20.90 -10.22
CA TYR A 99 -4.94 -21.44 -11.46
C TYR A 99 -3.81 -20.56 -11.93
N LEU A 100 -2.59 -21.12 -12.00
CA LEU A 100 -1.39 -20.36 -12.34
C LEU A 100 -1.25 -20.20 -13.85
N ARG A 101 -0.75 -19.02 -14.27
CA ARG A 101 -0.40 -18.76 -15.67
C ARG A 101 0.67 -19.74 -16.13
N LYS A 102 0.56 -20.16 -17.39
CA LYS A 102 1.61 -20.92 -18.06
C LYS A 102 2.80 -20.01 -18.40
N GLY A 103 4.03 -20.52 -18.26
CA GLY A 103 5.24 -19.85 -18.73
C GLY A 103 5.72 -18.71 -17.85
N VAL A 104 5.20 -18.54 -16.62
CA VAL A 104 5.77 -17.63 -15.64
C VAL A 104 7.10 -18.18 -15.16
N LYS A 105 8.21 -17.47 -15.42
CA LYS A 105 9.55 -17.90 -15.03
C LYS A 105 10.08 -17.08 -13.86
N PHE A 106 10.84 -17.74 -13.00
CA PHE A 106 11.77 -17.07 -12.12
C PHE A 106 12.98 -16.52 -12.89
N HIS A 107 13.69 -15.56 -12.33
CA HIS A 107 14.87 -14.93 -12.95
C HIS A 107 15.99 -15.89 -13.34
N HIS A 108 16.04 -17.08 -12.74
CA HIS A 108 17.00 -18.14 -13.09
C HIS A 108 16.48 -19.13 -14.14
N GLY A 109 15.29 -18.86 -14.73
CA GLY A 109 14.74 -19.59 -15.88
C GLY A 109 13.78 -20.73 -15.54
N ARG A 110 13.71 -21.23 -14.30
CA ARG A 110 12.73 -22.25 -13.88
C ARG A 110 11.31 -21.66 -13.87
N GLU A 111 10.33 -22.40 -14.36
CA GLU A 111 8.92 -21.98 -14.27
C GLU A 111 8.43 -22.01 -12.80
N VAL A 112 7.55 -21.07 -12.48
CA VAL A 112 6.79 -21.04 -11.23
C VAL A 112 5.76 -22.16 -11.25
N ASP A 113 5.68 -22.94 -10.19
CA ASP A 113 4.69 -23.99 -10.05
C ASP A 113 3.93 -23.90 -8.70
N ALA A 114 2.90 -24.75 -8.57
CA ALA A 114 2.03 -24.78 -7.40
C ALA A 114 2.80 -25.04 -6.09
N GLN A 115 3.91 -25.79 -6.13
CA GLN A 115 4.70 -26.09 -4.96
C GLN A 115 5.49 -24.86 -4.46
N ASP A 116 5.87 -23.92 -5.34
CA ASP A 116 6.48 -22.65 -4.92
C ASP A 116 5.48 -21.79 -4.14
N VAL A 117 4.22 -21.78 -4.56
CA VAL A 117 3.14 -21.09 -3.84
C VAL A 117 2.94 -21.71 -2.45
N ILE A 118 2.83 -23.03 -2.36
CA ILE A 118 2.70 -23.74 -1.08
C ILE A 118 3.90 -23.46 -0.17
N THR A 119 5.13 -23.56 -0.68
CA THR A 119 6.34 -23.25 0.07
C THR A 119 6.35 -21.80 0.59
N THR A 120 5.91 -20.86 -0.22
CA THR A 120 5.79 -19.45 0.18
C THR A 120 4.84 -19.29 1.37
N VAL A 121 3.66 -19.91 1.31
CA VAL A 121 2.67 -19.85 2.40
C VAL A 121 3.19 -20.52 3.66
N GLN A 122 3.80 -21.72 3.54
CA GLN A 122 4.40 -22.43 4.67
C GLN A 122 5.46 -21.58 5.39
N ARG A 123 6.31 -20.88 4.62
CA ARG A 123 7.30 -19.95 5.19
C ARG A 123 6.65 -18.80 5.94
N ILE A 124 5.57 -18.22 5.40
CA ILE A 124 4.83 -17.12 6.06
C ILE A 124 4.21 -17.62 7.37
N GLN A 125 3.64 -18.83 7.38
CA GLN A 125 3.02 -19.45 8.57
C GLN A 125 4.03 -19.86 9.64
N ASP A 126 5.27 -20.14 9.26
CA ASP A 126 6.33 -20.54 10.18
C ASP A 126 6.73 -19.35 11.09
N LYS A 127 6.56 -19.54 12.41
CA LYS A 127 6.95 -18.56 13.43
C LYS A 127 8.43 -18.19 13.35
N ALA A 128 9.31 -19.13 12.99
CA ALA A 128 10.75 -18.89 12.88
C ALA A 128 11.11 -17.93 11.74
N THR A 129 10.27 -17.82 10.70
CA THR A 129 10.43 -16.83 9.63
C THR A 129 10.24 -15.40 10.14
N GLY A 130 9.34 -15.18 11.12
CA GLY A 130 9.06 -13.87 11.70
C GLY A 130 8.27 -12.94 10.79
N SER A 131 7.46 -13.49 9.85
CA SER A 131 6.61 -12.69 8.98
C SER A 131 5.52 -11.96 9.76
N VAL A 132 5.39 -10.64 9.54
CA VAL A 132 4.35 -9.84 10.19
C VAL A 132 2.96 -10.09 9.59
N THR A 133 2.87 -10.65 8.37
CA THR A 133 1.60 -11.03 7.75
C THR A 133 1.13 -12.44 8.13
N ARG A 134 1.89 -13.19 8.94
CA ARG A 134 1.60 -14.57 9.34
C ARG A 134 0.15 -14.76 9.81
N VAL A 135 -0.36 -13.85 10.62
CA VAL A 135 -1.70 -13.94 11.19
C VAL A 135 -2.81 -14.00 10.12
N ASN A 136 -2.59 -13.38 8.96
CA ASN A 136 -3.54 -13.41 7.84
C ASN A 136 -3.56 -14.76 7.13
N PHE A 137 -2.47 -15.53 7.21
CA PHE A 137 -2.33 -16.85 6.58
C PHE A 137 -2.65 -17.99 7.54
N GLU A 138 -2.79 -17.77 8.84
CA GLU A 138 -3.16 -18.79 9.83
C GLU A 138 -4.56 -19.37 9.62
N LEU A 139 -5.43 -18.65 8.88
CA LEU A 139 -6.74 -19.15 8.49
C LEU A 139 -6.67 -20.36 7.51
N ILE A 140 -5.55 -20.55 6.80
CA ILE A 140 -5.36 -21.65 5.87
C ILE A 140 -5.02 -22.92 6.66
N ASP A 141 -5.85 -23.94 6.51
CA ASP A 141 -5.72 -25.24 7.20
C ASP A 141 -4.95 -26.25 6.34
N LYS A 142 -5.34 -26.38 5.06
CA LYS A 142 -4.70 -27.32 4.11
C LYS A 142 -4.28 -26.60 2.83
N MET A 143 -3.22 -27.11 2.24
CA MET A 143 -2.67 -26.67 0.96
C MET A 143 -2.37 -27.91 0.09
N GLU A 144 -2.90 -27.92 -1.12
CA GLU A 144 -2.75 -29.03 -2.07
C GLU A 144 -2.33 -28.49 -3.43
N ALA A 145 -1.49 -29.23 -4.13
CA ALA A 145 -1.15 -29.01 -5.54
C ALA A 145 -1.68 -30.17 -6.38
N PRO A 146 -2.94 -30.14 -6.85
CA PRO A 146 -3.51 -31.18 -7.69
C PRO A 146 -2.70 -31.44 -8.95
N ASP A 147 -2.10 -30.40 -9.50
CA ASP A 147 -1.14 -30.43 -10.59
C ASP A 147 -0.14 -29.27 -10.46
N SER A 148 0.79 -29.15 -11.40
CA SER A 148 1.85 -28.12 -11.33
C SER A 148 1.36 -26.68 -11.43
N ARG A 149 0.12 -26.43 -11.87
CA ARG A 149 -0.47 -25.11 -12.07
C ARG A 149 -1.77 -24.87 -11.30
N THR A 150 -2.14 -25.77 -10.42
CA THR A 150 -3.35 -25.64 -9.61
C THR A 150 -2.98 -25.72 -8.14
N VAL A 151 -3.34 -24.70 -7.37
CA VAL A 151 -3.18 -24.67 -5.91
C VAL A 151 -4.56 -24.59 -5.28
N ARG A 152 -4.83 -25.49 -4.33
CA ARG A 152 -6.05 -25.50 -3.54
C ARG A 152 -5.75 -25.22 -2.09
N PHE A 153 -6.50 -24.29 -1.52
CA PHE A 153 -6.46 -23.94 -0.10
C PHE A 153 -7.80 -24.32 0.56
N THR A 154 -7.73 -24.99 1.70
CA THR A 154 -8.88 -25.22 2.59
C THR A 154 -8.72 -24.34 3.81
N LEU A 155 -9.76 -23.62 4.18
CA LEU A 155 -9.77 -22.64 5.27
C LEU A 155 -10.46 -23.21 6.51
N LYS A 156 -10.02 -22.77 7.69
CA LYS A 156 -10.62 -23.10 8.99
C LYS A 156 -12.04 -22.54 9.15
N ALA A 157 -12.30 -21.38 8.51
CA ALA A 157 -13.58 -20.68 8.54
C ALA A 157 -13.87 -20.04 7.17
N PRO A 158 -15.16 -19.73 6.85
CA PRO A 158 -15.52 -18.99 5.63
C PRO A 158 -14.79 -17.66 5.55
N TYR A 159 -14.20 -17.35 4.38
CA TYR A 159 -13.52 -16.07 4.17
C TYR A 159 -13.50 -15.69 2.69
N ALA A 160 -14.18 -14.55 2.36
CA ALA A 160 -14.28 -14.05 0.99
C ALA A 160 -12.96 -13.43 0.47
N GLY A 161 -12.11 -12.93 1.37
CA GLY A 161 -10.91 -12.15 1.04
C GLY A 161 -9.64 -12.97 0.84
N LEU A 162 -9.69 -14.28 0.58
CA LEU A 162 -8.46 -15.06 0.45
C LEU A 162 -7.58 -14.57 -0.71
N ALA A 163 -8.19 -14.23 -1.84
CA ALA A 163 -7.43 -13.68 -2.97
C ALA A 163 -6.74 -12.36 -2.60
N ASP A 164 -7.36 -11.57 -1.74
CA ASP A 164 -6.83 -10.27 -1.33
C ASP A 164 -5.57 -10.41 -0.48
N ILE A 165 -5.50 -11.37 0.46
CA ILE A 165 -4.32 -11.55 1.29
C ILE A 165 -3.08 -11.99 0.50
N PHE A 166 -3.26 -12.62 -0.65
CA PHE A 166 -2.16 -12.97 -1.55
C PHE A 166 -1.57 -11.79 -2.32
N SER A 167 -2.23 -10.62 -2.29
CA SER A 167 -1.67 -9.36 -2.80
C SER A 167 -0.72 -8.69 -1.79
N ASP A 168 -0.62 -9.19 -0.57
CA ASP A 168 0.25 -8.62 0.47
C ASP A 168 1.69 -8.53 0.00
N ARG A 169 2.34 -7.44 0.39
CA ARG A 169 3.73 -7.12 0.04
C ARG A 169 4.75 -8.16 0.54
N GLN A 170 4.38 -8.97 1.54
CA GLN A 170 5.17 -10.09 2.02
C GLN A 170 4.76 -11.44 1.41
N ALA A 171 3.59 -11.51 0.77
CA ALA A 171 3.09 -12.73 0.13
C ALA A 171 3.60 -12.90 -1.31
N ARG A 172 4.84 -12.47 -1.56
CA ARG A 172 5.48 -12.62 -2.86
C ARG A 172 5.98 -14.04 -3.06
N ILE A 173 5.72 -14.61 -4.24
CA ILE A 173 6.06 -16.01 -4.54
C ILE A 173 7.57 -16.13 -4.71
N VAL A 174 8.16 -17.05 -3.93
CA VAL A 174 9.61 -17.30 -3.92
C VAL A 174 9.94 -18.68 -4.47
N PRO A 175 11.08 -18.85 -5.15
CA PRO A 175 11.52 -20.15 -5.63
C PRO A 175 11.95 -21.03 -4.45
N ARG A 176 11.34 -22.21 -4.30
CA ARG A 176 11.63 -23.16 -3.20
C ARG A 176 13.08 -23.67 -3.17
N ASP A 177 13.78 -23.58 -4.29
CA ASP A 177 15.17 -24.03 -4.47
C ASP A 177 16.22 -22.91 -4.23
N ARG A 178 15.80 -21.70 -3.79
CA ARG A 178 16.68 -20.55 -3.57
C ARG A 178 16.36 -19.76 -2.28
N LEU A 179 15.80 -20.39 -1.28
CA LEU A 179 15.34 -19.73 -0.04
C LEU A 179 16.47 -19.07 0.75
N ASP A 180 17.66 -19.70 0.76
CA ASP A 180 18.81 -19.21 1.55
C ASP A 180 19.41 -17.90 1.01
N SER A 181 19.21 -17.59 -0.28
CA SER A 181 19.76 -16.40 -0.92
C SER A 181 18.86 -15.18 -0.81
N LEU A 182 17.59 -15.31 -0.43
CA LEU A 182 16.56 -14.27 -0.54
C LEU A 182 16.93 -12.95 0.15
N ALA A 183 17.62 -13.01 1.29
CA ALA A 183 17.93 -11.82 2.06
C ALA A 183 18.91 -10.86 1.37
N ARG A 184 19.78 -11.35 0.50
CA ARG A 184 20.88 -10.57 -0.12
C ARG A 184 20.98 -10.70 -1.63
N ALA A 185 20.52 -11.81 -2.19
CA ALA A 185 20.53 -12.11 -3.61
C ALA A 185 19.21 -12.76 -4.03
N PRO A 186 18.08 -12.03 -3.92
CA PRO A 186 16.76 -12.57 -4.21
C PRO A 186 16.62 -12.94 -5.68
N ILE A 187 15.97 -14.08 -5.90
CA ILE A 187 15.49 -14.52 -7.19
C ILE A 187 13.97 -14.55 -7.13
N GLY A 188 13.34 -13.75 -7.97
CA GLY A 188 11.88 -13.66 -8.07
C GLY A 188 11.38 -13.93 -9.48
N SER A 189 10.13 -13.57 -9.74
CA SER A 189 9.45 -13.63 -11.04
C SER A 189 8.90 -12.28 -11.49
N GLY A 190 9.33 -11.20 -10.81
CA GLY A 190 8.92 -9.83 -11.10
C GLY A 190 9.55 -9.25 -12.37
N PRO A 191 9.18 -8.00 -12.73
CA PRO A 191 9.63 -7.36 -13.96
C PRO A 191 11.13 -7.02 -14.00
N PHE A 192 11.77 -6.93 -12.83
CA PHE A 192 13.19 -6.65 -12.71
C PHE A 192 13.89 -7.70 -11.87
N LYS A 193 15.14 -8.01 -12.21
CA LYS A 193 16.00 -8.92 -11.43
C LYS A 193 17.12 -8.14 -10.75
N LEU A 194 17.58 -8.65 -9.62
CA LEU A 194 18.69 -8.04 -8.89
C LEU A 194 19.98 -8.11 -9.71
N LYS A 195 20.63 -6.97 -9.91
CA LYS A 195 21.96 -6.85 -10.48
C LYS A 195 23.02 -6.72 -9.36
N SER A 196 22.77 -5.83 -8.39
CA SER A 196 23.64 -5.66 -7.22
C SER A 196 22.87 -5.08 -6.02
N PHE A 197 23.33 -5.39 -4.81
CA PHE A 197 22.86 -4.79 -3.57
C PHE A 197 24.05 -4.41 -2.69
N THR A 198 24.23 -3.12 -2.44
CA THR A 198 25.20 -2.57 -1.51
C THR A 198 24.45 -1.96 -0.33
N PRO A 199 24.39 -2.64 0.83
CA PRO A 199 23.70 -2.13 2.02
C PRO A 199 24.20 -0.74 2.41
N GLY A 200 23.28 0.16 2.73
CA GLY A 200 23.58 1.55 3.08
C GLY A 200 23.86 2.48 1.89
N ASP A 201 23.95 1.96 0.66
CA ASP A 201 24.19 2.75 -0.55
C ASP A 201 23.06 2.58 -1.58
N ARG A 202 22.91 1.41 -2.20
CA ARG A 202 21.96 1.24 -3.29
C ARG A 202 21.55 -0.20 -3.57
N VAL A 203 20.44 -0.34 -4.29
CA VAL A 203 20.00 -1.55 -5.00
C VAL A 203 19.98 -1.25 -6.49
N GLU A 204 20.63 -2.04 -7.31
CA GLU A 204 20.57 -1.98 -8.77
C GLU A 204 19.77 -3.16 -9.29
N LEU A 205 18.77 -2.86 -10.10
CA LEU A 205 17.89 -3.83 -10.75
C LEU A 205 18.02 -3.69 -12.26
N GLU A 206 17.97 -4.79 -12.99
CA GLU A 206 17.95 -4.80 -14.45
C GLU A 206 16.68 -5.46 -14.97
N LYS A 207 16.25 -5.09 -16.17
CA LYS A 207 15.10 -5.64 -16.85
C LYS A 207 15.15 -7.18 -16.93
N PHE A 208 14.05 -7.83 -16.58
CA PHE A 208 13.87 -9.24 -16.86
C PHE A 208 13.21 -9.44 -18.22
N ALA A 209 13.99 -9.84 -19.23
CA ALA A 209 13.53 -9.97 -20.60
C ALA A 209 12.43 -11.03 -20.81
N ASP A 210 12.46 -12.10 -19.98
CA ASP A 210 11.46 -13.17 -19.98
C ASP A 210 10.26 -12.92 -19.07
N TYR A 211 10.02 -11.63 -18.68
CA TYR A 211 8.85 -11.30 -17.87
C TYR A 211 7.56 -11.66 -18.61
N TYR A 212 6.63 -12.32 -17.91
CA TYR A 212 5.45 -12.94 -18.53
C TYR A 212 4.41 -11.94 -19.05
N VAL A 213 4.49 -10.65 -18.70
CA VAL A 213 3.61 -9.61 -19.26
C VAL A 213 4.29 -8.99 -20.49
N PRO A 214 3.71 -9.13 -21.71
CA PRO A 214 4.33 -8.65 -22.93
C PRO A 214 4.55 -7.13 -22.94
N GLY A 215 5.69 -6.68 -23.48
CA GLY A 215 6.00 -5.27 -23.72
C GLY A 215 6.44 -4.48 -22.48
N VAL A 216 6.53 -5.11 -21.33
CA VAL A 216 7.01 -4.51 -20.07
C VAL A 216 8.03 -5.43 -19.39
N PRO A 217 8.91 -4.89 -18.52
CA PRO A 217 9.09 -3.46 -18.22
C PRO A 217 9.71 -2.71 -19.41
N VAL A 218 9.40 -1.39 -19.49
CA VAL A 218 9.97 -0.51 -20.54
C VAL A 218 11.39 -0.10 -20.19
N LEU A 219 11.67 0.22 -18.91
CA LEU A 219 13.01 0.59 -18.42
C LEU A 219 14.00 -0.58 -18.55
N ASP A 220 15.26 -0.27 -18.84
CA ASP A 220 16.35 -1.26 -18.81
C ASP A 220 16.89 -1.51 -17.40
N GLN A 221 16.92 -0.45 -16.59
CA GLN A 221 17.52 -0.49 -15.25
C GLN A 221 16.75 0.41 -14.27
N VAL A 222 16.74 0.00 -13.00
CA VAL A 222 16.29 0.81 -11.87
C VAL A 222 17.39 0.84 -10.82
N ILE A 223 17.75 2.04 -10.35
CA ILE A 223 18.74 2.23 -9.28
C ILE A 223 18.00 2.89 -8.10
N ILE A 224 17.87 2.17 -7.01
CA ILE A 224 17.30 2.67 -5.76
C ILE A 224 18.46 3.12 -4.87
N ARG A 225 18.59 4.43 -4.63
CA ARG A 225 19.63 5.03 -3.82
C ARG A 225 19.15 5.33 -2.42
N ILE A 226 19.90 4.93 -1.42
CA ILE A 226 19.63 5.20 -0.01
C ILE A 226 20.20 6.58 0.32
N MET A 227 19.32 7.53 0.60
CA MET A 227 19.65 8.94 0.87
C MET A 227 18.87 9.40 2.12
N PRO A 228 19.38 9.23 3.34
CA PRO A 228 18.63 9.52 4.57
C PRO A 228 18.26 10.99 4.75
N GLU A 229 19.10 11.91 4.26
CA GLU A 229 18.89 13.34 4.46
C GLU A 229 17.91 13.92 3.43
N SER A 230 16.79 14.46 3.89
CA SER A 230 15.74 15.05 3.03
C SER A 230 16.29 16.17 2.13
N ALA A 231 17.21 16.99 2.63
CA ALA A 231 17.84 18.04 1.85
C ALA A 231 18.71 17.49 0.70
N ALA A 232 19.39 16.35 0.92
CA ALA A 232 20.15 15.67 -0.13
C ALA A 232 19.25 15.07 -1.20
N GLN A 233 18.11 14.46 -0.81
CA GLN A 233 17.09 13.97 -1.75
C GLN A 233 16.54 15.12 -2.61
N ALA A 234 16.26 16.26 -1.98
CA ALA A 234 15.77 17.44 -2.66
C ALA A 234 16.76 17.94 -3.71
N ALA A 235 18.01 18.16 -3.33
CA ALA A 235 19.07 18.60 -4.25
C ALA A 235 19.29 17.60 -5.39
N ALA A 236 19.29 16.30 -5.10
CA ALA A 236 19.52 15.25 -6.08
C ALA A 236 18.42 15.19 -7.18
N VAL A 237 17.14 15.39 -6.83
CA VAL A 237 16.07 15.41 -7.84
C VAL A 237 16.05 16.73 -8.61
N GLU A 238 16.39 17.85 -8.00
CA GLU A 238 16.49 19.15 -8.67
C GLU A 238 17.61 19.16 -9.72
N THR A 239 18.77 18.62 -9.38
CA THR A 239 19.92 18.54 -10.30
C THR A 239 19.82 17.42 -11.33
N GLY A 240 18.93 16.43 -11.13
CA GLY A 240 18.80 15.26 -11.99
C GLY A 240 19.77 14.13 -11.64
N GLU A 241 20.37 14.16 -10.49
CA GLU A 241 21.15 13.03 -9.95
C GLU A 241 20.22 11.83 -9.66
N VAL A 242 18.97 12.10 -9.24
CA VAL A 242 17.87 11.13 -9.20
C VAL A 242 16.66 11.64 -9.98
N ASP A 243 15.81 10.75 -10.42
CA ASP A 243 14.62 11.04 -11.23
C ASP A 243 13.34 11.06 -10.40
N LEU A 244 13.35 10.39 -9.25
CA LEU A 244 12.21 10.24 -8.37
C LEU A 244 12.66 10.22 -6.90
N VAL A 245 11.97 10.98 -6.05
CA VAL A 245 12.05 10.87 -4.59
C VAL A 245 10.79 10.17 -4.11
N TRP A 246 10.96 8.97 -3.54
CA TRP A 246 9.87 8.20 -2.98
C TRP A 246 9.53 8.66 -1.57
N ASN A 247 8.21 8.71 -1.27
CA ASN A 247 7.68 9.10 0.04
C ASN A 247 8.21 10.47 0.50
N LEU A 248 7.92 11.48 -0.32
CA LEU A 248 8.39 12.86 -0.12
C LEU A 248 8.03 13.39 1.28
N PRO A 249 9.00 13.89 2.05
CA PRO A 249 8.72 14.57 3.31
C PRO A 249 7.80 15.77 3.13
N LEU A 250 6.77 15.90 3.98
CA LEU A 250 5.75 16.95 3.86
C LEU A 250 6.34 18.35 3.86
N GLU A 251 7.41 18.56 4.64
CA GLU A 251 8.12 19.84 4.77
C GLU A 251 8.80 20.29 3.47
N SER A 252 9.08 19.35 2.56
CA SER A 252 9.75 19.60 1.28
C SER A 252 8.77 19.90 0.13
N VAL A 253 7.47 19.65 0.31
CA VAL A 253 6.48 19.71 -0.77
C VAL A 253 6.41 21.10 -1.40
N ASP A 254 6.39 22.17 -0.59
CA ASP A 254 6.28 23.54 -1.10
C ASP A 254 7.52 24.01 -1.87
N GLN A 255 8.70 23.48 -1.54
CA GLN A 255 9.92 23.71 -2.31
C GLN A 255 9.77 23.13 -3.72
N PHE A 256 9.34 21.88 -3.83
CA PHE A 256 9.22 21.20 -5.12
C PHE A 256 8.09 21.76 -6.00
N LYS A 257 6.99 22.23 -5.40
CA LYS A 257 5.91 22.90 -6.16
C LYS A 257 6.39 24.10 -6.97
N LYS A 258 7.46 24.76 -6.53
CA LYS A 258 8.05 25.92 -7.21
C LYS A 258 8.97 25.52 -8.36
N ASN A 259 9.39 24.27 -8.46
CA ASN A 259 10.30 23.81 -9.50
C ASN A 259 9.52 23.34 -10.74
N PRO A 260 9.64 24.04 -11.89
CA PRO A 260 8.87 23.70 -13.09
C PRO A 260 9.22 22.34 -13.71
N ASN A 261 10.34 21.73 -13.32
CA ASN A 261 10.81 20.44 -13.85
C ASN A 261 10.37 19.25 -12.99
N ILE A 262 9.68 19.48 -11.87
CA ILE A 262 9.22 18.46 -10.94
C ILE A 262 7.71 18.44 -10.89
N VAL A 263 7.14 17.26 -10.80
CA VAL A 263 5.71 17.01 -10.53
C VAL A 263 5.62 16.29 -9.20
N ILE A 264 4.71 16.73 -8.33
CA ILE A 264 4.34 15.97 -7.14
C ILE A 264 3.16 15.10 -7.51
N ASP A 265 3.38 13.80 -7.53
CA ASP A 265 2.32 12.82 -7.73
C ASP A 265 1.86 12.30 -6.36
N SER A 266 0.56 12.43 -6.10
CA SER A 266 -0.04 12.20 -4.78
C SER A 266 -1.26 11.30 -4.87
N VAL A 267 -1.40 10.38 -3.92
CA VAL A 267 -2.56 9.48 -3.81
C VAL A 267 -2.93 9.28 -2.34
N PRO A 268 -4.23 9.32 -1.98
CA PRO A 268 -4.67 8.93 -0.65
C PRO A 268 -4.35 7.44 -0.40
N THR A 269 -3.93 7.15 0.84
CA THR A 269 -3.69 5.77 1.30
C THR A 269 -4.68 5.41 2.41
N SER A 270 -4.59 4.21 2.96
CA SER A 270 -5.25 3.84 4.22
C SER A 270 -4.32 4.00 5.44
N THR A 271 -3.17 4.68 5.26
CA THR A 271 -2.28 5.05 6.37
C THR A 271 -2.89 6.22 7.13
N TRP A 272 -2.91 6.13 8.45
CA TRP A 272 -3.47 7.17 9.30
C TRP A 272 -2.63 7.38 10.56
N ASP A 273 -2.68 8.59 11.10
CA ASP A 273 -2.42 8.89 12.49
C ASP A 273 -3.72 9.39 13.12
N GLY A 274 -3.94 9.05 14.38
CA GLY A 274 -5.19 9.38 15.05
C GLY A 274 -5.10 9.39 16.56
N ILE A 275 -6.24 9.62 17.16
CA ILE A 275 -6.42 9.77 18.60
C ILE A 275 -6.98 8.46 19.14
N ILE A 276 -6.21 7.81 19.98
CA ILE A 276 -6.60 6.55 20.62
C ILE A 276 -7.33 6.87 21.92
N MET A 277 -8.54 6.36 22.05
CA MET A 277 -9.37 6.42 23.25
C MET A 277 -9.54 5.00 23.77
N ASN A 278 -8.71 4.61 24.74
CA ASN A 278 -8.67 3.24 25.22
C ASN A 278 -9.90 2.93 26.10
N GLY A 279 -10.82 2.11 25.58
CA GLY A 279 -12.08 1.75 26.24
C GLY A 279 -11.94 0.94 27.53
N ALA A 280 -10.74 0.47 27.87
CA ALA A 280 -10.47 -0.16 29.17
C ALA A 280 -10.31 0.87 30.30
N HIS A 281 -10.24 2.16 29.99
CA HIS A 281 -9.97 3.23 30.96
C HIS A 281 -11.05 4.31 30.95
N LYS A 282 -11.39 4.83 32.15
CA LYS A 282 -12.21 6.05 32.24
C LYS A 282 -11.46 7.25 31.69
N PRO A 283 -12.19 8.17 31.02
CA PRO A 283 -13.65 8.16 30.81
C PRO A 283 -14.07 7.48 29.49
N PHE A 284 -13.18 6.81 28.76
CA PHE A 284 -13.41 6.25 27.44
C PHE A 284 -14.08 4.87 27.44
N ASP A 285 -14.37 4.31 28.61
CA ASP A 285 -15.28 3.17 28.79
C ASP A 285 -16.73 3.52 28.44
N ASP A 286 -17.10 4.82 28.42
CA ASP A 286 -18.40 5.33 27.98
C ASP A 286 -18.36 5.78 26.49
N SER A 287 -19.19 5.16 25.65
CA SER A 287 -19.28 5.49 24.22
C SER A 287 -19.70 6.96 23.96
N ARG A 288 -20.54 7.54 24.85
CA ARG A 288 -20.97 8.94 24.75
C ARG A 288 -19.80 9.92 24.88
N VAL A 289 -18.83 9.60 25.74
CA VAL A 289 -17.60 10.41 25.88
C VAL A 289 -16.74 10.29 24.62
N ARG A 290 -16.56 9.08 24.10
CA ARG A 290 -15.80 8.87 22.85
C ARG A 290 -16.45 9.62 21.66
N HIS A 291 -17.77 9.53 21.55
CA HIS A 291 -18.51 10.24 20.50
C HIS A 291 -18.39 11.76 20.67
N ALA A 292 -18.52 12.30 21.89
CA ALA A 292 -18.38 13.71 22.17
C ALA A 292 -16.98 14.24 21.77
N VAL A 293 -15.91 13.50 22.08
CA VAL A 293 -14.56 13.82 21.62
C VAL A 293 -14.48 13.83 20.10
N ALA A 294 -15.04 12.82 19.42
CA ALA A 294 -15.02 12.74 17.95
C ALA A 294 -15.78 13.92 17.28
N MET A 295 -16.91 14.34 17.86
CA MET A 295 -17.70 15.49 17.40
C MET A 295 -16.97 16.84 17.57
N ALA A 296 -16.11 16.96 18.57
CA ALA A 296 -15.37 18.18 18.85
C ALA A 296 -14.11 18.36 17.97
N ILE A 297 -13.65 17.32 17.27
CA ILE A 297 -12.45 17.39 16.43
C ILE A 297 -12.77 17.90 15.02
N ASP A 298 -12.18 19.04 14.65
CA ASP A 298 -12.20 19.55 13.28
C ASP A 298 -11.18 18.79 12.42
N LYS A 299 -11.68 17.87 11.60
CA LYS A 299 -10.84 17.01 10.77
C LYS A 299 -10.15 17.74 9.63
N LYS A 300 -10.76 18.81 9.09
CA LYS A 300 -10.15 19.64 8.06
C LYS A 300 -9.02 20.47 8.64
N ALA A 301 -9.27 21.16 9.77
CA ALA A 301 -8.23 21.89 10.49
C ALA A 301 -7.11 20.96 10.97
N MET A 302 -7.42 19.71 11.32
CA MET A 302 -6.40 18.72 11.69
C MET A 302 -5.46 18.40 10.53
N VAL A 303 -5.96 18.27 9.30
CA VAL A 303 -5.13 18.09 8.09
C VAL A 303 -4.20 19.28 7.88
N GLU A 304 -4.70 20.50 8.03
CA GLU A 304 -3.87 21.72 7.89
C GLU A 304 -2.78 21.78 8.97
N LEU A 305 -3.14 21.54 10.22
CA LEU A 305 -2.22 21.65 11.35
C LEU A 305 -1.18 20.51 11.41
N ALA A 306 -1.62 19.27 11.17
CA ALA A 306 -0.74 18.11 11.30
C ALA A 306 0.01 17.76 10.02
N LEU A 307 -0.61 17.98 8.84
CA LEU A 307 -0.11 17.54 7.54
C LEU A 307 0.12 18.69 6.55
N PHE A 308 0.05 19.97 6.99
CA PHE A 308 0.23 21.13 6.10
C PHE A 308 -0.70 21.12 4.87
N GLY A 309 -1.92 20.57 5.01
CA GLY A 309 -2.87 20.39 3.93
C GLY A 309 -2.64 19.16 3.04
N TYR A 310 -1.61 18.35 3.29
CA TYR A 310 -1.23 17.21 2.45
C TYR A 310 -1.80 15.87 2.92
N GLY A 311 -3.01 15.88 3.43
CA GLY A 311 -3.78 14.71 3.82
C GLY A 311 -5.20 14.75 3.25
N THR A 312 -5.93 13.68 3.44
CA THR A 312 -7.33 13.59 3.04
C THR A 312 -8.20 13.38 4.27
N PRO A 313 -9.07 14.35 4.63
CA PRO A 313 -9.96 14.20 5.77
C PRO A 313 -10.86 12.99 5.62
N THR A 314 -11.03 12.22 6.69
CA THR A 314 -11.89 11.02 6.69
C THR A 314 -12.50 10.79 8.07
N ASN A 315 -13.40 9.80 8.14
CA ASN A 315 -13.99 9.35 9.40
C ASN A 315 -13.49 7.97 9.83
N THR A 316 -12.86 7.23 8.90
CA THR A 316 -12.38 5.86 9.11
C THR A 316 -11.11 5.63 8.29
N MET A 317 -10.58 4.42 8.32
CA MET A 317 -9.41 4.00 7.51
C MET A 317 -9.73 3.81 6.03
N ILE A 318 -11.03 3.87 5.62
CA ILE A 318 -11.41 3.79 4.20
C ILE A 318 -11.22 5.18 3.59
N PRO A 319 -10.28 5.35 2.64
CA PRO A 319 -10.03 6.66 2.05
C PRO A 319 -11.14 7.06 1.09
N PRO A 320 -11.43 8.37 0.97
CA PRO A 320 -12.24 8.88 -0.15
C PRO A 320 -11.68 8.42 -1.50
N GLY A 321 -12.58 8.02 -2.41
CA GLY A 321 -12.20 7.44 -3.71
C GLY A 321 -12.09 5.91 -3.72
N HIS A 322 -12.03 5.25 -2.57
CA HIS A 322 -12.12 3.79 -2.51
C HIS A 322 -13.54 3.32 -2.88
N PRO A 323 -13.74 2.18 -3.59
CA PRO A 323 -15.05 1.67 -3.98
C PRO A 323 -16.04 1.45 -2.82
N TYR A 324 -15.52 1.19 -1.62
CA TYR A 324 -16.30 0.98 -0.39
C TYR A 324 -16.45 2.24 0.48
N TYR A 325 -15.94 3.39 0.03
CA TYR A 325 -16.10 4.64 0.78
C TYR A 325 -17.57 5.08 0.78
N ASN A 326 -18.07 5.52 1.93
CA ASN A 326 -19.42 6.02 2.08
C ASN A 326 -19.48 7.53 1.73
N ASN A 327 -19.87 7.83 0.50
CA ASN A 327 -19.98 9.21 0.00
C ASN A 327 -21.16 10.00 0.61
N ASP A 328 -22.10 9.33 1.29
CA ASP A 328 -23.25 9.99 1.93
C ASP A 328 -22.84 10.64 3.26
N ILE A 329 -21.80 10.12 3.90
CA ILE A 329 -21.24 10.67 5.12
C ILE A 329 -20.35 11.87 4.79
N LYS A 330 -20.77 13.07 5.21
CA LYS A 330 -20.01 14.30 5.00
C LYS A 330 -19.13 14.60 6.19
N ILE A 331 -17.94 15.14 5.91
CA ILE A 331 -17.06 15.70 6.94
C ILE A 331 -17.52 17.13 7.21
N GLY A 332 -18.26 17.31 8.30
CA GLY A 332 -18.80 18.59 8.76
C GLY A 332 -17.81 19.39 9.59
N ALA A 333 -18.25 20.57 10.04
CA ALA A 333 -17.62 21.31 11.13
C ALA A 333 -17.85 20.60 12.46
N PRO A 334 -17.04 20.87 13.50
CA PRO A 334 -17.25 20.33 14.85
C PRO A 334 -18.63 20.68 15.40
N ASP A 335 -19.30 19.73 16.05
CA ASP A 335 -20.53 19.99 16.81
C ASP A 335 -20.24 20.10 18.31
N VAL A 336 -19.80 21.30 18.70
CA VAL A 336 -19.48 21.62 20.10
C VAL A 336 -20.71 21.50 21.00
N SER A 337 -21.90 21.86 20.51
CA SER A 337 -23.16 21.82 21.27
C SER A 337 -23.58 20.37 21.57
N GLY A 338 -23.59 19.53 20.54
CA GLY A 338 -23.88 18.10 20.67
C GLY A 338 -22.88 17.39 21.58
N ALA A 339 -21.59 17.70 21.43
CA ALA A 339 -20.53 17.15 22.27
C ALA A 339 -20.72 17.51 23.75
N LYS A 340 -21.03 18.76 24.09
CA LYS A 340 -21.34 19.18 25.46
C LYS A 340 -22.55 18.44 26.04
N LYS A 341 -23.60 18.25 25.23
CA LYS A 341 -24.79 17.51 25.65
C LYS A 341 -24.44 16.06 25.99
N LEU A 342 -23.70 15.36 25.13
CA LEU A 342 -23.28 13.98 25.38
C LEU A 342 -22.38 13.87 26.60
N LEU A 343 -21.45 14.82 26.82
CA LEU A 343 -20.62 14.86 28.02
C LEU A 343 -21.45 15.02 29.29
N ALA A 344 -22.45 15.92 29.29
CA ALA A 344 -23.34 16.10 30.42
C ALA A 344 -24.17 14.82 30.73
N GLU A 345 -24.69 14.16 29.71
CA GLU A 345 -25.41 12.88 29.80
C GLU A 345 -24.51 11.75 30.31
N ALA A 346 -23.21 11.81 30.03
CA ALA A 346 -22.21 10.87 30.53
C ALA A 346 -21.68 11.19 31.96
N GLY A 347 -22.20 12.27 32.58
CA GLY A 347 -21.80 12.66 33.93
C GLY A 347 -20.65 13.67 34.00
N TYR A 348 -20.28 14.29 32.88
CA TYR A 348 -19.20 15.27 32.77
C TYR A 348 -19.72 16.66 32.28
N PRO A 349 -20.71 17.30 32.98
CA PRO A 349 -21.29 18.56 32.52
C PRO A 349 -20.27 19.72 32.45
N ASN A 350 -19.20 19.65 33.26
CA ASN A 350 -18.12 20.65 33.32
C ASN A 350 -16.83 20.16 32.65
N GLY A 351 -16.92 19.09 31.84
CA GLY A 351 -15.75 18.44 31.25
C GLY A 351 -14.88 17.71 32.28
N PHE A 352 -13.63 17.45 31.92
CA PHE A 352 -12.65 16.74 32.76
C PHE A 352 -11.21 17.08 32.37
N ASP A 353 -10.28 16.72 33.25
CA ASP A 353 -8.84 16.82 32.99
C ASP A 353 -8.32 15.46 32.47
N ILE A 354 -7.45 15.46 31.45
CA ILE A 354 -6.84 14.26 30.91
C ILE A 354 -5.46 14.54 30.30
N THR A 355 -4.57 13.56 30.39
CA THR A 355 -3.26 13.61 29.71
C THR A 355 -3.33 12.90 28.38
N ILE A 356 -2.87 13.56 27.31
CA ILE A 356 -2.60 12.92 26.01
C ILE A 356 -1.10 12.68 25.85
N TYR A 357 -0.73 11.47 25.47
CA TYR A 357 0.66 11.09 25.25
C TYR A 357 0.99 11.13 23.77
N THR A 358 2.15 11.74 23.43
CA THR A 358 2.66 11.80 22.05
C THR A 358 4.10 11.29 21.99
N PRO A 359 4.49 10.51 20.97
CA PRO A 359 5.84 10.00 20.83
C PRO A 359 6.79 11.09 20.29
N VAL A 360 7.93 11.27 20.96
CA VAL A 360 9.02 12.15 20.50
C VAL A 360 9.63 11.60 19.21
N GLY A 361 9.97 12.49 18.29
CA GLY A 361 10.54 12.12 16.99
C GLY A 361 9.51 11.68 15.95
N ARG A 362 8.22 11.91 16.24
CA ARG A 362 7.10 11.72 15.31
C ARG A 362 6.34 13.05 15.14
N PRO A 363 6.88 14.00 14.34
CA PRO A 363 6.38 15.36 14.28
C PRO A 363 4.88 15.49 14.02
N THR A 364 4.35 14.65 13.13
CA THR A 364 2.91 14.62 12.80
C THR A 364 2.08 14.29 14.04
N ARG A 365 2.46 13.26 14.80
CA ARG A 365 1.74 12.85 16.01
C ARG A 365 1.86 13.87 17.14
N GLU A 366 2.99 14.56 17.23
CA GLU A 366 3.17 15.67 18.17
C GLU A 366 2.23 16.83 17.84
N ARG A 367 2.11 17.19 16.54
CA ARG A 367 1.17 18.23 16.07
C ARG A 367 -0.30 17.87 16.34
N ILE A 368 -0.68 16.57 16.20
CA ILE A 368 -2.03 16.12 16.58
C ILE A 368 -2.29 16.38 18.05
N GLY A 369 -1.37 16.04 18.96
CA GLY A 369 -1.53 16.29 20.39
C GLY A 369 -1.79 17.77 20.70
N LEU A 370 -1.04 18.68 20.05
CA LEU A 370 -1.25 20.13 20.17
C LEU A 370 -2.63 20.57 19.66
N ALA A 371 -3.04 20.07 18.49
CA ALA A 371 -4.33 20.39 17.90
C ALA A 371 -5.50 19.87 18.75
N VAL A 372 -5.41 18.64 19.28
CA VAL A 372 -6.43 18.05 20.15
C VAL A 372 -6.64 18.88 21.39
N ARG A 373 -5.56 19.35 22.04
CA ARG A 373 -5.67 20.22 23.21
C ARG A 373 -6.50 21.46 22.91
N GLU A 374 -6.26 22.12 21.80
CA GLU A 374 -6.98 23.34 21.41
C GLU A 374 -8.44 23.04 21.01
N MET A 375 -8.67 21.95 20.25
CA MET A 375 -9.99 21.57 19.74
C MET A 375 -10.94 21.07 20.84
N LEU A 376 -10.41 20.55 21.95
CA LEU A 376 -11.22 20.05 23.07
C LEU A 376 -11.52 21.12 24.14
N LYS A 377 -10.85 22.27 24.14
CA LYS A 377 -11.16 23.40 25.04
C LYS A 377 -12.61 23.86 24.99
N PRO A 378 -13.25 24.05 23.80
CA PRO A 378 -14.63 24.47 23.73
C PRO A 378 -15.64 23.55 24.42
N VAL A 379 -15.30 22.26 24.58
CA VAL A 379 -16.15 21.28 25.30
C VAL A 379 -15.71 21.04 26.73
N ASN A 380 -14.85 21.92 27.28
CA ASN A 380 -14.33 21.91 28.65
C ASN A 380 -13.47 20.67 28.99
N ILE A 381 -12.92 19.96 28.01
CA ILE A 381 -11.91 18.93 28.25
C ILE A 381 -10.54 19.59 28.27
N ARG A 382 -9.86 19.53 29.43
CA ARG A 382 -8.56 20.15 29.65
C ARG A 382 -7.47 19.11 29.44
N VAL A 383 -6.75 19.24 28.33
CA VAL A 383 -5.74 18.25 27.90
C VAL A 383 -4.35 18.72 28.29
N ASP A 384 -3.67 17.95 29.14
CA ASP A 384 -2.22 18.04 29.35
C ASP A 384 -1.49 17.19 28.32
N ILE A 385 -0.33 17.67 27.81
CA ILE A 385 0.42 16.95 26.78
C ILE A 385 1.72 16.42 27.34
N GLN A 386 1.91 15.12 27.34
CA GLN A 386 3.17 14.47 27.68
C GLN A 386 3.86 13.89 26.44
N ARG A 387 5.05 14.40 26.15
CA ARG A 387 5.92 13.90 25.08
C ARG A 387 6.82 12.81 25.66
N VAL A 388 6.80 11.60 25.06
CA VAL A 388 7.47 10.41 25.56
C VAL A 388 8.43 9.85 24.52
N PRO A 389 9.69 9.52 24.85
CA PRO A 389 10.61 8.82 23.94
C PRO A 389 9.97 7.56 23.35
N TRP A 390 10.30 7.26 22.10
CA TRP A 390 9.63 6.22 21.31
C TRP A 390 9.64 4.83 21.95
N ASP A 391 10.78 4.41 22.49
CA ASP A 391 10.93 3.13 23.20
C ASP A 391 10.05 3.04 24.44
N LYS A 392 9.98 4.13 25.21
CA LYS A 392 9.10 4.24 26.36
C LYS A 392 7.63 4.30 25.93
N PHE A 393 7.33 5.00 24.83
CA PHE A 393 5.97 5.09 24.29
C PHE A 393 5.41 3.70 23.99
N ILE A 394 6.14 2.85 23.24
CA ILE A 394 5.72 1.49 22.90
C ILE A 394 5.55 0.62 24.17
N ASN A 395 6.45 0.76 25.14
CA ASN A 395 6.49 -0.13 26.29
C ASN A 395 5.59 0.29 27.46
N GLU A 396 5.27 1.58 27.62
CA GLU A 396 4.57 2.08 28.81
C GLU A 396 3.27 2.85 28.48
N ILE A 397 3.09 3.32 27.25
CA ILE A 397 1.92 4.13 26.86
C ILE A 397 0.97 3.34 25.99
N GLU A 398 1.49 2.77 24.89
CA GLU A 398 0.70 2.08 23.89
C GLU A 398 -0.10 0.93 24.50
N GLY A 399 -1.43 1.01 24.41
CA GLY A 399 -2.35 0.04 25.00
C GLY A 399 -2.52 0.08 26.53
N LYS A 400 -1.72 0.89 27.25
CA LYS A 400 -1.71 0.96 28.72
C LYS A 400 -2.27 2.26 29.28
N GLN A 401 -2.30 3.32 28.49
CA GLN A 401 -2.83 4.62 28.90
C GLN A 401 -4.20 4.86 28.26
N ALA A 402 -4.97 5.79 28.85
CA ALA A 402 -6.32 6.10 28.42
C ALA A 402 -6.37 6.87 27.08
N PHE A 403 -5.41 7.79 26.87
CA PHE A 403 -5.48 8.77 25.78
C PHE A 403 -4.10 9.05 25.19
N TYR A 404 -3.90 8.74 23.92
CA TYR A 404 -2.62 8.93 23.25
C TYR A 404 -2.79 9.04 21.74
N VAL A 405 -1.75 9.52 21.06
CA VAL A 405 -1.71 9.63 19.58
C VAL A 405 -0.91 8.47 19.03
N ASP A 406 -1.51 7.73 18.13
CA ASP A 406 -0.85 6.63 17.43
C ASP A 406 -1.29 6.59 15.96
N GLY A 407 -0.75 5.66 15.17
CA GLY A 407 -1.10 5.51 13.75
C GLY A 407 -0.66 4.18 13.19
N PHE A 408 -1.18 3.89 12.00
CA PHE A 408 -0.98 2.60 11.37
C PHE A 408 -0.82 2.73 9.86
N TYR A 409 0.12 1.96 9.31
CA TYR A 409 0.34 1.91 7.87
C TYR A 409 -0.76 1.13 7.16
N SER A 410 -1.11 1.59 5.95
CA SER A 410 -2.05 0.90 5.06
C SER A 410 -1.72 -0.58 4.90
N ARG A 411 -2.75 -1.39 4.85
CA ARG A 411 -2.67 -2.81 4.51
C ARG A 411 -3.24 -3.05 3.11
N PRO A 412 -2.92 -4.20 2.49
CA PRO A 412 -3.33 -4.48 1.11
C PRO A 412 -4.83 -4.40 0.89
N THR A 413 -5.62 -4.74 1.90
CA THR A 413 -7.08 -4.78 1.78
C THR A 413 -7.77 -3.96 2.85
N ILE A 414 -8.99 -3.55 2.58
CA ILE A 414 -9.83 -2.87 3.58
C ILE A 414 -10.09 -3.77 4.78
N ASP A 415 -10.32 -5.06 4.58
CA ASP A 415 -10.50 -6.01 5.69
C ASP A 415 -9.27 -6.05 6.61
N SER A 416 -8.08 -6.19 6.04
CA SER A 416 -6.83 -6.22 6.82
C SER A 416 -6.48 -4.87 7.47
N SER A 417 -7.05 -3.77 6.98
CA SER A 417 -6.93 -2.44 7.58
C SER A 417 -7.94 -2.20 8.71
N ILE A 418 -9.14 -2.80 8.65
CA ILE A 418 -10.26 -2.50 9.54
C ILE A 418 -10.47 -3.56 10.61
N TYR A 419 -10.58 -4.83 10.22
CA TYR A 419 -10.94 -5.92 11.13
C TYR A 419 -10.04 -6.01 12.38
N PRO A 420 -8.70 -5.91 12.27
CA PRO A 420 -7.83 -5.97 13.44
C PRO A 420 -8.06 -4.84 14.46
N TRP A 421 -8.65 -3.73 14.01
CA TRP A 421 -8.88 -2.54 14.84
C TRP A 421 -10.30 -2.47 15.42
N TYR A 422 -11.32 -2.85 14.65
CA TYR A 422 -12.72 -2.64 15.03
C TYR A 422 -13.43 -3.89 15.55
N HIS A 423 -13.01 -5.10 15.15
CA HIS A 423 -13.60 -6.33 15.67
C HIS A 423 -13.14 -6.59 17.13
N SER A 424 -14.06 -7.00 18.01
CA SER A 424 -13.78 -7.21 19.46
C SER A 424 -12.62 -8.17 19.73
N ASN A 425 -12.37 -9.14 18.83
CA ASN A 425 -11.23 -10.07 18.90
C ASN A 425 -10.06 -9.65 17.98
N GLY A 426 -10.10 -8.46 17.41
CA GLY A 426 -9.04 -7.94 16.56
C GLY A 426 -7.74 -7.73 17.33
N SER A 427 -6.60 -8.08 16.74
CA SER A 427 -5.29 -8.06 17.41
C SER A 427 -4.89 -6.67 17.90
N TRP A 428 -5.18 -5.62 17.13
CA TRP A 428 -4.91 -4.24 17.53
C TRP A 428 -6.01 -3.68 18.45
N ASN A 429 -7.27 -4.11 18.25
CA ASN A 429 -8.34 -3.70 19.13
C ASN A 429 -8.10 -4.15 20.58
N THR A 430 -7.81 -5.44 20.77
CA THR A 430 -7.60 -6.01 22.12
C THR A 430 -6.38 -5.45 22.86
N THR A 431 -5.43 -4.89 22.11
CA THR A 431 -4.20 -4.33 22.69
C THR A 431 -4.24 -2.81 22.85
N LEU A 432 -4.93 -2.09 21.96
CA LEU A 432 -4.83 -0.63 21.89
C LEU A 432 -6.14 0.10 22.20
N TRP A 433 -7.26 -0.32 21.60
CA TRP A 433 -8.52 0.39 21.73
C TRP A 433 -9.43 -0.19 22.81
N ASN A 434 -9.37 -1.52 23.02
CA ASN A 434 -10.25 -2.25 23.92
C ASN A 434 -11.74 -1.94 23.66
N TYR A 435 -12.10 -1.77 22.39
CA TYR A 435 -13.45 -1.47 21.94
C TYR A 435 -14.27 -2.75 21.80
N LYS A 436 -15.52 -2.71 22.25
CA LYS A 436 -16.44 -3.85 22.14
C LYS A 436 -17.81 -3.36 21.68
N ASN A 437 -18.23 -3.87 20.53
CA ASN A 437 -19.55 -3.60 19.97
C ASN A 437 -20.01 -4.80 19.13
N ALA A 438 -21.02 -5.51 19.60
CA ALA A 438 -21.51 -6.73 18.95
C ALA A 438 -22.10 -6.47 17.54
N ASP A 439 -22.66 -5.27 17.29
CA ASP A 439 -23.15 -4.90 15.96
C ASP A 439 -21.99 -4.67 15.01
N MET A 440 -20.92 -4.04 15.48
CA MET A 440 -19.69 -3.88 14.71
C MET A 440 -19.09 -5.23 14.31
N ASP A 441 -19.00 -6.16 15.28
CA ASP A 441 -18.51 -7.52 15.02
C ASP A 441 -19.34 -8.21 13.92
N ARG A 442 -20.69 -8.17 14.03
CA ARG A 442 -21.60 -8.77 13.03
C ARG A 442 -21.44 -8.13 11.65
N ILE A 443 -21.27 -6.81 11.58
CA ILE A 443 -21.04 -6.11 10.31
C ILE A 443 -19.73 -6.56 9.66
N LEU A 444 -18.65 -6.64 10.43
CA LEU A 444 -17.35 -7.05 9.91
C LEU A 444 -17.31 -8.53 9.50
N GLU A 445 -17.97 -9.40 10.27
CA GLU A 445 -18.13 -10.80 9.92
C GLU A 445 -18.97 -10.97 8.64
N SER A 446 -20.03 -10.16 8.49
CA SER A 446 -20.83 -10.13 7.25
C SER A 446 -20.01 -9.69 6.04
N ALA A 447 -19.12 -8.70 6.19
CA ALA A 447 -18.22 -8.29 5.13
C ALA A 447 -17.25 -9.41 4.72
N ARG A 448 -16.76 -10.19 5.69
CA ARG A 448 -15.89 -11.35 5.45
C ARG A 448 -16.58 -12.53 4.79
N ALA A 449 -17.88 -12.72 5.08
CA ALA A 449 -18.71 -13.79 4.52
C ALA A 449 -19.42 -13.37 3.22
N ALA A 450 -19.24 -12.15 2.75
CA ALA A 450 -19.92 -11.62 1.56
C ALA A 450 -19.47 -12.36 0.30
N ARG A 451 -20.44 -12.79 -0.52
CA ARG A 451 -20.18 -13.53 -1.77
C ARG A 451 -20.06 -12.63 -2.98
N THR A 452 -20.55 -11.41 -2.88
CA THR A 452 -20.54 -10.42 -3.96
C THR A 452 -19.87 -9.12 -3.50
N ASP A 453 -19.27 -8.39 -4.43
CA ASP A 453 -18.74 -7.04 -4.17
C ASP A 453 -19.83 -6.10 -3.62
N ALA A 454 -21.09 -6.28 -4.05
CA ALA A 454 -22.22 -5.48 -3.59
C ALA A 454 -22.54 -5.73 -2.11
N ASP A 455 -22.56 -6.99 -1.66
CA ASP A 455 -22.81 -7.34 -0.27
C ASP A 455 -21.66 -6.88 0.63
N GLN A 456 -20.42 -7.04 0.16
CA GLN A 456 -19.24 -6.58 0.88
C GLN A 456 -19.26 -5.05 1.03
N LYS A 457 -19.53 -4.32 -0.05
CA LYS A 457 -19.71 -2.87 -0.02
C LYS A 457 -20.81 -2.46 0.95
N SER A 458 -21.99 -3.11 0.89
CA SER A 458 -23.10 -2.83 1.81
C SER A 458 -22.66 -2.94 3.28
N SER A 459 -21.88 -3.97 3.62
CA SER A 459 -21.34 -4.16 4.96
C SER A 459 -20.37 -3.04 5.35
N TYR A 460 -19.46 -2.63 4.46
CA TYR A 460 -18.53 -1.53 4.76
C TYR A 460 -19.20 -0.15 4.80
N LEU A 461 -20.31 0.06 4.12
CA LEU A 461 -21.13 1.29 4.29
C LEU A 461 -21.75 1.34 5.69
N LYS A 462 -22.30 0.22 6.17
CA LYS A 462 -22.83 0.09 7.55
C LYS A 462 -21.72 0.26 8.61
N PHE A 463 -20.56 -0.35 8.37
CA PHE A 463 -19.37 -0.15 9.21
C PHE A 463 -19.06 1.33 9.42
N GLN A 464 -18.97 2.10 8.34
CA GLN A 464 -18.65 3.53 8.40
C GLN A 464 -19.70 4.34 9.14
N ALA A 465 -21.00 4.01 8.99
CA ALA A 465 -22.07 4.65 9.72
C ALA A 465 -21.95 4.38 11.24
N LEU A 466 -21.79 3.13 11.64
CA LEU A 466 -21.65 2.76 13.05
C LEU A 466 -20.38 3.31 13.68
N ALA A 467 -19.26 3.35 12.94
CA ALA A 467 -18.01 3.92 13.43
C ALA A 467 -18.08 5.44 13.71
N LEU A 468 -19.08 6.13 13.16
CA LEU A 468 -19.38 7.54 13.51
C LEU A 468 -20.21 7.65 14.79
N GLU A 469 -21.18 6.74 14.97
CA GLU A 469 -22.06 6.75 16.13
C GLU A 469 -21.36 6.26 17.40
N ASP A 470 -20.52 5.24 17.29
CA ASP A 470 -19.73 4.68 18.38
C ASP A 470 -18.24 4.55 17.96
N PRO A 471 -17.50 5.66 17.92
CA PRO A 471 -16.09 5.66 17.53
C PRO A 471 -15.20 5.06 18.63
N PRO A 472 -14.35 4.07 18.33
CA PRO A 472 -13.33 3.58 19.29
C PRO A 472 -12.16 4.55 19.46
N GLY A 473 -11.94 5.43 18.48
CA GLY A 473 -10.94 6.46 18.41
C GLY A 473 -11.29 7.48 17.36
N VAL A 474 -10.48 8.51 17.17
CA VAL A 474 -10.69 9.49 16.10
C VAL A 474 -9.61 9.34 15.04
N ILE A 475 -10.02 8.94 13.85
CA ILE A 475 -9.18 8.96 12.65
C ILE A 475 -9.56 10.20 11.83
N PRO A 476 -8.82 11.32 12.01
CA PRO A 476 -9.23 12.59 11.40
C PRO A 476 -8.90 12.65 9.90
N TYR A 477 -7.93 11.87 9.45
CA TYR A 477 -7.46 11.85 8.08
C TYR A 477 -6.77 10.55 7.71
N VAL A 478 -6.62 10.32 6.43
CA VAL A 478 -5.64 9.41 5.84
C VAL A 478 -4.49 10.21 5.25
N ILE A 479 -3.28 9.67 5.32
CA ILE A 479 -2.06 10.29 4.83
C ILE A 479 -1.96 10.06 3.33
N ASN A 480 -1.70 11.12 2.56
CA ASN A 480 -1.41 10.98 1.15
C ASN A 480 0.03 10.50 0.96
N HIS A 481 0.21 9.44 0.18
CA HIS A 481 1.52 9.06 -0.31
C HIS A 481 1.91 9.97 -1.46
N MET A 482 3.04 10.65 -1.33
CA MET A 482 3.50 11.63 -2.30
C MET A 482 4.91 11.30 -2.79
N ASN A 483 5.13 11.48 -4.08
CA ASN A 483 6.43 11.32 -4.71
C ASN A 483 6.76 12.58 -5.51
N ALA A 484 8.02 13.03 -5.46
CA ALA A 484 8.52 14.06 -6.35
C ALA A 484 9.15 13.40 -7.57
N VAL A 485 8.68 13.72 -8.75
CA VAL A 485 9.01 13.05 -10.01
C VAL A 485 9.44 14.08 -11.04
N ARG A 486 10.57 13.89 -11.69
CA ARG A 486 11.03 14.75 -12.80
C ARG A 486 10.10 14.60 -14.01
N LYS A 487 9.87 15.69 -14.74
CA LYS A 487 8.95 15.72 -15.91
C LYS A 487 9.39 14.83 -17.07
N ASN A 488 10.66 14.45 -17.16
CA ASN A 488 11.16 13.49 -18.15
C ASN A 488 10.76 12.04 -17.83
N VAL A 489 10.31 11.73 -16.61
CA VAL A 489 9.74 10.43 -16.24
C VAL A 489 8.30 10.39 -16.75
N LYS A 490 7.98 9.44 -17.61
CA LYS A 490 6.64 9.25 -18.17
C LYS A 490 6.01 7.96 -17.68
N GLY A 491 4.68 7.96 -17.54
CA GLY A 491 3.92 6.77 -17.16
C GLY A 491 3.96 6.41 -15.67
N PHE A 492 4.69 7.18 -14.85
CA PHE A 492 4.70 6.98 -13.39
C PHE A 492 3.39 7.44 -12.77
N GLN A 493 2.94 6.70 -11.78
CA GLN A 493 1.78 7.00 -10.95
C GLN A 493 1.98 6.40 -9.56
N SER A 494 1.76 7.20 -8.52
CA SER A 494 1.80 6.74 -7.12
C SER A 494 0.76 5.66 -6.84
N SER A 495 1.12 4.69 -6.03
CA SER A 495 0.23 3.62 -5.58
C SER A 495 -0.29 3.90 -4.16
N PRO A 496 -1.60 3.68 -3.87
CA PRO A 496 -2.11 3.74 -2.51
C PRO A 496 -1.47 2.70 -1.59
N MET A 497 -0.81 1.68 -2.17
CA MET A 497 -0.04 0.67 -1.44
C MET A 497 1.40 1.11 -1.16
N MET A 498 1.80 2.31 -1.59
CA MET A 498 3.14 2.90 -1.42
C MET A 498 4.28 2.14 -2.13
N TRP A 499 3.99 1.20 -3.00
CA TRP A 499 5.00 0.56 -3.86
C TRP A 499 5.18 1.30 -5.17
N LEU A 500 6.22 0.95 -5.93
CA LEU A 500 6.51 1.53 -7.24
C LEU A 500 6.16 0.54 -8.35
N ASP A 501 5.08 0.80 -9.09
CA ASP A 501 4.85 0.11 -10.36
C ASP A 501 5.61 0.83 -11.47
N LEU A 502 6.75 0.27 -11.86
CA LEU A 502 7.65 0.82 -12.88
C LEU A 502 7.53 0.10 -14.23
N ARG A 503 6.56 -0.81 -14.37
CA ARG A 503 6.43 -1.63 -15.59
C ARG A 503 6.26 -0.79 -16.86
N LYS A 504 5.48 0.29 -16.79
CA LYS A 504 5.16 1.17 -17.93
C LYS A 504 5.90 2.51 -17.91
N VAL A 505 6.83 2.68 -16.97
CA VAL A 505 7.62 3.90 -16.85
C VAL A 505 8.71 3.96 -17.91
N SER A 506 8.95 5.16 -18.45
CA SER A 506 10.04 5.45 -19.39
C SER A 506 10.69 6.79 -19.06
N ILE A 507 11.93 6.99 -19.52
CA ILE A 507 12.68 8.25 -19.44
C ILE A 507 12.72 8.86 -20.85
N GLN A 508 12.40 10.16 -20.94
CA GLN A 508 12.41 10.92 -22.20
C GLN A 508 13.43 12.07 -22.14
#